data_f7150c79e3a9f1500661f9627aa9280e
#
_entry.id   f7150c79e3a9f1500661f9627aa9280e
#
_cell.length_a   1.000
_cell.length_b   1.000
_cell.length_c   1.000
_cell.angle_alpha   90.00
_cell.angle_beta   90.00
_cell.angle_gamma   90.00
#
_symmetry.space_group_name_H-M   'P 1'
#
loop_
_entity.id
_entity.type
_entity.pdbx_description
1 polymer ?
#
loop_
_entity_poly.entity_id
_entity_poly.type
_entity_poly.pdbx_seq_one_letter_code
_entity_poly.pdbx_strand_id
1 'polypeptide(L)'
;MNCNNHSDMRSIVLLINHRERTIFIRTIMAAIVDDKLCTIYLIHEEPVQLFLSAAALMDMLPKNEFVMISRSCLVSLRYVQNIRDDKVFLTDTRSFPISRRKKPLVLQAFQEYLTSNVRTSDLRMWKLD
;
A
#
# COMPACT_ATOMS: atom_id res chain seq x y z
N MET A 1 8.73 2.46 -23.12
CA MET A 1 9.25 2.80 -22.50
C MET A 1 8.99 2.74 -21.31
N ASN A 2 9.32 2.44 -20.73
CA ASN A 2 9.00 2.47 -19.72
C ASN A 2 9.53 3.31 -18.86
N CYS A 3 9.64 4.34 -19.18
CA CYS A 3 10.10 5.41 -18.38
C CYS A 3 9.38 5.57 -17.09
N ASN A 4 8.19 5.09 -17.03
CA ASN A 4 7.39 5.19 -15.81
C ASN A 4 8.08 4.58 -14.62
N ASN A 5 8.73 3.44 -14.84
CA ASN A 5 9.43 2.79 -13.73
C ASN A 5 10.60 3.61 -13.25
N HIS A 6 11.25 4.28 -14.18
CA HIS A 6 12.40 5.09 -13.82
C HIS A 6 12.01 6.38 -13.15
N SER A 7 10.81 6.86 -13.45
CA SER A 7 10.39 8.15 -12.90
C SER A 7 9.74 8.03 -11.54
N ASP A 8 9.47 6.81 -11.05
CA ASP A 8 8.83 6.67 -9.75
C ASP A 8 9.87 6.71 -8.65
N MET A 9 10.39 7.91 -8.43
CA MET A 9 11.39 8.17 -7.42
C MET A 9 10.80 8.89 -6.22
N ARG A 10 9.48 8.89 -6.11
CA ARG A 10 8.84 9.52 -4.97
C ARG A 10 9.27 8.83 -3.69
N SER A 11 9.52 9.63 -2.69
CA SER A 11 9.99 9.10 -1.42
C SER A 11 9.46 9.91 -0.26
N ILE A 12 9.55 9.31 0.90
CA ILE A 12 9.29 10.01 2.15
C ILE A 12 10.54 9.89 3.00
N VAL A 13 10.72 10.84 3.91
CA VAL A 13 11.85 10.81 4.83
C VAL A 13 11.28 10.62 6.23
N LEU A 14 11.76 9.60 6.91
CA LEU A 14 11.32 9.28 8.26
C LEU A 14 12.51 9.32 9.19
N LEU A 15 12.25 9.72 10.43
CA LEU A 15 13.26 9.73 11.46
C LEU A 15 13.17 8.40 12.22
N ILE A 16 14.15 7.54 12.02
CA ILE A 16 14.18 6.21 12.61
C ILE A 16 15.45 6.10 13.44
N ASN A 17 15.30 5.88 14.75
CA ASN A 17 16.44 5.81 15.66
C ASN A 17 17.29 7.06 15.56
N HIS A 18 16.65 8.23 15.52
CA HIS A 18 17.32 9.54 15.48
C HIS A 18 18.10 9.78 14.19
N ARG A 19 17.85 9.01 13.16
CA ARG A 19 18.49 9.20 11.86
C ARG A 19 17.44 9.32 10.79
N GLU A 20 17.68 10.20 9.84
CA GLU A 20 16.81 10.32 8.70
C GLU A 20 17.02 9.14 7.77
N ARG A 21 15.91 8.59 7.30
CA ARG A 21 15.95 7.51 6.32
C ARG A 21 14.98 7.82 5.21
N THR A 22 15.44 7.73 3.99
CA THR A 22 14.59 7.92 2.81
C THR A 22 14.00 6.59 2.42
N ILE A 23 12.70 6.56 2.27
CA ILE A 23 11.99 5.34 1.86
C ILE A 23 11.25 5.66 0.57
N PHE A 24 11.53 4.89 -0.47
CA PHE A 24 10.84 5.07 -1.73
C PHE A 24 9.43 4.51 -1.61
N ILE A 25 8.47 5.31 -2.02
CA ILE A 25 7.05 4.95 -1.85
C ILE A 25 6.75 3.64 -2.55
N ARG A 26 7.36 3.38 -3.70
CA ARG A 26 7.10 2.16 -4.45
C ARG A 26 7.52 0.89 -3.70
N THR A 27 8.34 1.02 -2.67
CA THR A 27 8.79 -0.15 -1.91
C THR A 27 7.91 -0.46 -0.72
N ILE A 28 6.99 0.43 -0.37
CA ILE A 28 6.13 0.25 0.80
C ILE A 28 4.97 -0.68 0.42
N MET A 29 4.88 -1.80 1.12
CA MET A 29 3.81 -2.76 0.87
C MET A 29 2.63 -2.54 1.80
N ALA A 30 2.91 -2.31 3.07
CA ALA A 30 1.88 -2.17 4.08
C ALA A 30 2.49 -1.60 5.34
N ALA A 31 1.66 -1.12 6.24
CA ALA A 31 2.11 -0.68 7.54
C ALA A 31 1.05 -1.01 8.57
N ILE A 32 1.50 -1.42 9.72
CA ILE A 32 0.62 -1.78 10.83
C ILE A 32 1.10 -1.04 12.07
N VAL A 33 0.16 -0.49 12.82
CA VAL A 33 0.49 0.23 14.05
C VAL A 33 -0.07 -0.56 15.22
N ASP A 34 0.80 -0.90 16.16
CA ASP A 34 0.43 -1.63 17.37
C ASP A 34 1.01 -0.85 18.54
N ASP A 35 0.13 -0.33 19.40
CA ASP A 35 0.54 0.44 20.57
C ASP A 35 1.56 1.53 20.19
N LYS A 36 1.18 2.35 19.20
CA LYS A 36 1.97 3.50 18.73
C LYS A 36 3.22 3.12 17.93
N LEU A 37 3.59 1.85 17.91
CA LEU A 37 4.74 1.42 17.11
C LEU A 37 4.27 1.01 15.73
N CYS A 38 4.77 1.72 14.74
CA CYS A 38 4.44 1.46 13.33
C CYS A 38 5.50 0.56 12.73
N THR A 39 5.05 -0.53 12.11
CA THR A 39 5.93 -1.40 11.35
C THR A 39 5.59 -1.23 9.89
N ILE A 40 6.56 -0.79 9.10
CA ILE A 40 6.38 -0.61 7.66
C ILE A 40 7.06 -1.76 6.94
N TYR A 41 6.27 -2.52 6.19
CA TYR A 41 6.78 -3.66 5.42
C TYR A 41 7.22 -3.17 4.04
N LEU A 42 8.47 -3.43 3.72
CA LEU A 42 9.08 -3.03 2.46
C LEU A 42 9.36 -4.25 1.61
N ILE A 43 9.22 -4.10 0.29
CA ILE A 43 9.53 -5.22 -0.59
C ILE A 43 11.04 -5.40 -0.66
N HIS A 44 11.49 -6.63 -0.52
CA HIS A 44 12.92 -7.00 -0.61
C HIS A 44 13.81 -6.39 0.46
N GLU A 45 13.23 -5.86 1.53
CA GLU A 45 14.00 -5.27 2.62
C GLU A 45 13.36 -5.62 3.95
N GLU A 46 14.16 -5.50 5.01
CA GLU A 46 13.63 -5.70 6.35
C GLU A 46 12.63 -4.62 6.71
N PRO A 47 11.61 -4.95 7.49
CA PRO A 47 10.67 -3.94 7.93
C PRO A 47 11.37 -2.87 8.77
N VAL A 48 10.81 -1.67 8.74
CA VAL A 48 11.31 -0.60 9.61
C VAL A 48 10.24 -0.29 10.63
N GLN A 49 10.69 0.11 11.82
CA GLN A 49 9.78 0.42 12.92
C GLN A 49 10.08 1.78 13.49
N LEU A 50 9.01 2.52 13.80
CA LEU A 50 9.14 3.84 14.40
C LEU A 50 7.81 4.20 15.05
N PHE A 51 7.85 5.17 15.95
CA PHE A 51 6.61 5.65 16.56
C PHE A 51 5.93 6.62 15.60
N LEU A 52 4.79 6.20 15.07
CA LEU A 52 4.07 6.99 14.08
C LEU A 52 2.66 6.41 13.96
N SER A 53 1.65 7.26 13.90
CA SER A 53 0.29 6.78 13.73
C SER A 53 0.05 6.39 12.27
N ALA A 54 -0.92 5.50 12.06
CA ALA A 54 -1.28 5.11 10.72
C ALA A 54 -1.80 6.31 9.93
N ALA A 55 -2.57 7.19 10.59
CA ALA A 55 -3.10 8.37 9.92
C ALA A 55 -1.98 9.30 9.49
N ALA A 56 -0.98 9.50 10.35
CA ALA A 56 0.14 10.37 10.01
C ALA A 56 0.92 9.82 8.82
N LEU A 57 1.14 8.52 8.81
CA LEU A 57 1.82 7.91 7.66
C LEU A 57 0.98 8.06 6.40
N MET A 58 -0.33 7.80 6.51
CA MET A 58 -1.21 7.91 5.35
C MET A 58 -1.17 9.32 4.76
N ASP A 59 -1.04 10.35 5.61
CA ASP A 59 -0.96 11.73 5.14
C ASP A 59 0.28 12.00 4.29
N MET A 60 1.31 11.19 4.44
CA MET A 60 2.53 11.34 3.66
C MET A 60 2.49 10.60 2.33
N LEU A 61 1.47 9.78 2.12
CA LEU A 61 1.43 8.86 0.98
C LEU A 61 0.38 9.29 -0.03
N PRO A 62 0.55 8.92 -1.30
CA PRO A 62 -0.46 9.25 -2.31
C PRO A 62 -1.79 8.56 -2.00
N LYS A 63 -2.85 9.34 -1.95
CA LYS A 63 -4.15 8.84 -1.53
C LYS A 63 -4.76 7.85 -2.50
N ASN A 64 -4.37 7.91 -3.77
CA ASN A 64 -4.93 7.01 -4.76
C ASN A 64 -4.13 5.71 -4.90
N GLU A 65 -3.07 5.55 -4.12
CA GLU A 65 -2.23 4.36 -4.19
C GLU A 65 -2.21 3.57 -2.88
N PHE A 66 -2.72 4.15 -1.81
CA PHE A 66 -2.74 3.51 -0.50
C PHE A 66 -4.13 3.64 0.10
N VAL A 67 -4.49 2.68 0.91
CA VAL A 67 -5.80 2.71 1.55
C VAL A 67 -5.70 2.15 2.96
N MET A 68 -6.45 2.78 3.88
CA MET A 68 -6.58 2.28 5.23
C MET A 68 -7.58 1.14 5.22
N ILE A 69 -7.15 -0.04 5.66
CA ILE A 69 -8.05 -1.19 5.74
C ILE A 69 -8.58 -1.40 7.14
N SER A 70 -8.00 -0.70 8.11
CA SER A 70 -8.51 -0.64 9.47
C SER A 70 -7.91 0.62 10.09
N ARG A 71 -8.26 0.88 11.36
CA ARG A 71 -7.72 2.06 12.03
C ARG A 71 -6.21 2.03 12.18
N SER A 72 -5.63 0.83 12.18
CA SER A 72 -4.21 0.68 12.47
C SER A 72 -3.45 0.03 11.32
N CYS A 73 -4.05 -0.14 10.16
CA CYS A 73 -3.37 -0.84 9.07
C CYS A 73 -3.68 -0.16 7.75
N LEU A 74 -2.63 0.08 6.97
CA LEU A 74 -2.78 0.56 5.61
C LEU A 74 -2.00 -0.35 4.66
N VAL A 75 -2.43 -0.39 3.42
CA VAL A 75 -1.76 -1.20 2.41
C VAL A 75 -1.57 -0.39 1.15
N SER A 76 -0.54 -0.74 0.40
CA SER A 76 -0.32 -0.22 -0.94
C SER A 76 -1.17 -1.02 -1.90
N LEU A 77 -1.99 -0.34 -2.67
CA LEU A 77 -2.84 -1.02 -3.65
C LEU A 77 -2.00 -1.72 -4.72
N ARG A 78 -0.81 -1.23 -4.94
CA ARG A 78 0.13 -1.83 -5.89
C ARG A 78 0.43 -3.29 -5.57
N TYR A 79 0.46 -3.64 -4.28
CA TYR A 79 0.85 -4.98 -3.86
C TYR A 79 -0.34 -5.85 -3.44
N VAL A 80 -1.56 -5.36 -3.61
CA VAL A 80 -2.74 -6.16 -3.32
C VAL A 80 -2.95 -7.15 -4.45
N GLN A 81 -2.91 -8.43 -4.12
CA GLN A 81 -3.14 -9.47 -5.10
C GLN A 81 -4.63 -9.73 -5.27
N ASN A 82 -5.34 -9.85 -4.16
CA ASN A 82 -6.79 -9.95 -4.22
C ASN A 82 -7.38 -9.64 -2.85
N ILE A 83 -8.69 -9.53 -2.83
CA ILE A 83 -9.45 -9.27 -1.62
C ILE A 83 -10.53 -10.32 -1.55
N ARG A 84 -10.52 -11.13 -0.50
CA ARG A 84 -11.54 -12.15 -0.30
C ARG A 84 -11.63 -12.49 1.18
N ASP A 85 -12.76 -13.03 1.59
CA ASP A 85 -12.96 -13.47 2.99
C ASP A 85 -12.64 -12.36 3.98
N ASP A 86 -12.99 -11.12 3.61
CA ASP A 86 -12.77 -9.94 4.45
C ASP A 86 -11.29 -9.72 4.76
N LYS A 87 -10.42 -10.13 3.86
CA LYS A 87 -8.99 -9.94 4.01
C LYS A 87 -8.38 -9.43 2.72
N VAL A 88 -7.32 -8.65 2.87
CA VAL A 88 -6.48 -8.23 1.76
C VAL A 88 -5.30 -9.19 1.70
N PHE A 89 -5.06 -9.76 0.54
CA PHE A 89 -3.92 -10.65 0.32
C PHE A 89 -2.89 -9.94 -0.54
N LEU A 90 -1.67 -9.86 -0.02
CA LEU A 90 -0.59 -9.20 -0.72
C LEU A 90 0.20 -10.20 -1.56
N THR A 91 0.98 -9.67 -2.49
CA THR A 91 1.74 -10.52 -3.41
C THR A 91 2.82 -11.34 -2.72
N ASP A 92 3.21 -10.98 -1.50
CA ASP A 92 4.24 -11.70 -0.77
C ASP A 92 3.67 -12.70 0.24
N THR A 93 2.43 -13.10 0.08
CA THR A 93 1.72 -14.07 0.90
C THR A 93 1.17 -13.53 2.22
N ARG A 94 1.49 -12.29 2.57
CA ARG A 94 0.89 -11.69 3.77
C ARG A 94 -0.58 -11.41 3.52
N SER A 95 -1.36 -11.46 4.59
CA SER A 95 -2.75 -11.05 4.52
C SER A 95 -3.10 -10.28 5.78
N PHE A 96 -4.06 -9.38 5.62
CA PHE A 96 -4.50 -8.54 6.74
C PHE A 96 -6.02 -8.45 6.71
N PRO A 97 -6.66 -8.50 7.87
CA PRO A 97 -8.11 -8.38 7.91
C PRO A 97 -8.55 -6.95 7.58
N ILE A 98 -9.67 -6.85 6.91
CA ILE A 98 -10.28 -5.56 6.59
C ILE A 98 -11.38 -5.32 7.62
N SER A 99 -11.39 -4.13 8.22
CA SER A 99 -12.48 -3.81 9.14
C SER A 99 -13.79 -3.76 8.34
N ARG A 100 -14.86 -4.20 8.99
CA ARG A 100 -16.16 -4.26 8.34
C ARG A 100 -16.57 -2.89 7.79
N ARG A 101 -16.30 -1.84 8.55
CA ARG A 101 -16.66 -0.50 8.16
C ARG A 101 -15.89 -0.02 6.93
N LYS A 102 -14.65 -0.44 6.81
CA LYS A 102 -13.79 0.01 5.71
C LYS A 102 -13.95 -0.80 4.43
N LYS A 103 -14.58 -1.95 4.50
CA LYS A 103 -14.61 -2.88 3.37
C LYS A 103 -15.12 -2.24 2.07
N PRO A 104 -16.25 -1.50 2.07
CA PRO A 104 -16.70 -0.91 0.81
C PRO A 104 -15.69 0.06 0.22
N LEU A 105 -15.04 0.86 1.08
CA LEU A 105 -14.03 1.81 0.61
C LEU A 105 -12.81 1.10 0.05
N VAL A 106 -12.39 0.01 0.69
CA VAL A 106 -11.23 -0.74 0.24
C VAL A 106 -11.49 -1.37 -1.12
N LEU A 107 -12.66 -1.97 -1.29
CA LEU A 107 -13.02 -2.57 -2.57
C LEU A 107 -13.07 -1.53 -3.68
N GLN A 108 -13.65 -0.37 -3.37
CA GLN A 108 -13.71 0.70 -4.36
C GLN A 108 -12.32 1.22 -4.71
N ALA A 109 -11.48 1.41 -3.69
CA ALA A 109 -10.13 1.92 -3.92
C ALA A 109 -9.33 0.96 -4.80
N PHE A 110 -9.45 -0.33 -4.52
CA PHE A 110 -8.74 -1.33 -5.31
C PHE A 110 -9.23 -1.33 -6.75
N GLN A 111 -10.53 -1.26 -6.94
CA GLN A 111 -11.11 -1.25 -8.28
C GLN A 111 -10.67 -0.01 -9.05
N GLU A 112 -10.68 1.14 -8.40
CA GLU A 112 -10.25 2.37 -9.05
C GLU A 112 -8.77 2.32 -9.41
N TYR A 113 -7.97 1.74 -8.51
CA TYR A 113 -6.55 1.59 -8.77
C TYR A 113 -6.30 0.73 -9.99
N LEU A 114 -6.98 -0.40 -10.09
CA LEU A 114 -6.84 -1.29 -11.23
C LEU A 114 -7.24 -0.60 -12.52
N THR A 115 -8.34 0.12 -12.48
CA THR A 115 -8.83 0.82 -13.67
C THR A 115 -7.88 1.91 -14.12
N SER A 116 -7.30 2.64 -13.18
CA SER A 116 -6.42 3.76 -13.49
C SER A 116 -5.05 3.32 -13.95
N ASN A 117 -4.60 2.15 -13.52
CA ASN A 117 -3.23 1.73 -13.74
C ASN A 117 -3.07 0.62 -14.78
N VAL A 118 -4.18 0.10 -15.29
CA VAL A 118 -4.15 -0.92 -16.34
C VAL A 118 -4.28 -0.22 -17.68
N ARG A 119 -3.38 -0.56 -18.61
CA ARG A 119 -3.45 0.05 -19.93
C ARG A 119 -4.62 -0.49 -20.73
N THR A 120 -5.04 0.28 -21.70
CA THR A 120 -6.18 -0.09 -22.52
C THR A 120 -6.04 -1.49 -23.12
N SER A 121 -4.84 -1.82 -23.57
CA SER A 121 -4.61 -3.14 -24.16
C SER A 121 -4.83 -4.23 -23.13
N ASP A 122 -4.43 -3.99 -21.89
CA ASP A 122 -4.60 -4.97 -20.83
C ASP A 122 -6.08 -5.14 -20.51
N LEU A 123 -6.82 -4.05 -20.52
CA LEU A 123 -8.25 -4.12 -20.27
C LEU A 123 -8.96 -4.94 -21.34
N ARG A 124 -8.55 -4.80 -22.59
CA ARG A 124 -9.13 -5.59 -23.66
C ARG A 124 -8.88 -7.07 -23.45
N MET A 125 -7.68 -7.41 -23.02
CA MET A 125 -7.35 -8.80 -22.76
C MET A 125 -8.25 -9.38 -21.68
N TRP A 126 -8.55 -8.59 -20.67
CA TRP A 126 -9.45 -9.04 -19.62
C TRP A 126 -10.82 -9.36 -20.15
N LYS A 127 -11.32 -8.54 -21.07
CA LYS A 127 -12.64 -8.76 -21.61
C LYS A 127 -12.71 -9.99 -22.47
N LEU A 128 -11.61 -10.34 -23.11
CA LEU A 128 -11.58 -11.52 -23.94
C LEU A 128 -11.57 -12.81 -23.13
N ASP A 129 -11.14 -12.72 -21.92
CA ASP A 129 -11.15 -13.86 -21.04
C ASP A 129 -12.50 -14.07 -20.42
#